data_772d53a33b45ed3cb9f91c053ac3d722
#
_entry.id   772d53a33b45ed3cb9f91c053ac3d722
#
_cell.length_a   1.000
_cell.length_b   1.000
_cell.length_c   1.000
_cell.angle_alpha   90.00
_cell.angle_beta   90.00
_cell.angle_gamma   90.00
#
_symmetry.space_group_name_H-M   'P 1'
#
loop_
_entity.id
_entity.type
_entity.pdbx_description
1 polymer ?
#
loop_
_entity_poly.entity_id
_entity_poly.type
_entity_poly.pdbx_seq_one_letter_code
_entity_poly.pdbx_strand_id
1 'polypeptide(L)'
;MAEDPCPTNRYGDGMPELPEVETVRVQLEPLLVGTRIIDSDSHPSTKFNQAPDAVGHSIGAVRRRGKYLLADLLPDRGSRRELIVHLGMTGGLHIVSSPDTDPHRRARWGLDDGRHLVFRDIRRFGRVAVVAHGDHRSLPTLHKLGPEPFDPGLDAAGFHARLARSNRRIKTHLLSQRPIAGVGNIYADEALWRACIHPGARRVGLERSSRLLDALRSVL
;
A
#
# COMPACT_ATOMS: atom_id res chain seq x y z
N MET A 1 -8.41 15.65 32.11
CA MET A 1 -8.76 15.62 30.68
C MET A 1 -7.44 15.54 29.92
N ALA A 2 -7.02 14.34 29.56
CA ALA A 2 -5.83 14.14 28.75
C ALA A 2 -6.26 14.23 27.28
N GLU A 3 -5.69 15.17 26.55
CA GLU A 3 -5.87 15.27 25.11
C GLU A 3 -5.29 14.03 24.45
N ASP A 4 -6.13 13.28 23.73
CA ASP A 4 -5.73 12.17 22.89
C ASP A 4 -4.78 12.69 21.81
N PRO A 5 -3.50 12.29 21.76
CA PRO A 5 -2.61 12.67 20.70
C PRO A 5 -2.88 11.78 19.47
N CYS A 6 -4.08 11.85 18.92
CA CYS A 6 -4.32 11.26 17.61
C CYS A 6 -3.67 12.17 16.57
N PRO A 7 -2.59 11.78 15.90
CA PRO A 7 -2.09 12.55 14.79
C PRO A 7 -3.16 12.53 13.70
N THR A 8 -3.95 13.61 13.62
CA THR A 8 -4.79 13.87 12.45
C THR A 8 -3.93 13.66 11.23
N ASN A 9 -4.33 12.69 10.40
CA ASN A 9 -3.67 12.39 9.14
C ASN A 9 -3.58 13.65 8.28
N ARG A 10 -2.52 14.44 8.44
CA ARG A 10 -2.16 15.59 7.62
C ARG A 10 -1.39 15.14 6.39
N TYR A 11 -1.82 14.04 5.78
CA TYR A 11 -1.40 13.77 4.42
C TYR A 11 -2.16 14.76 3.53
N GLY A 12 -1.43 15.68 2.90
CA GLY A 12 -1.98 16.63 1.96
C GLY A 12 -2.83 15.95 0.89
N ASP A 13 -3.58 16.71 0.08
CA ASP A 13 -4.56 16.26 -0.92
C ASP A 13 -4.02 15.31 -2.01
N GLY A 14 -2.88 14.66 -1.79
CA GLY A 14 -2.23 13.70 -2.69
C GLY A 14 -2.63 12.26 -2.43
N MET A 15 -2.63 11.46 -3.51
CA MET A 15 -2.80 9.99 -3.42
C MET A 15 -1.60 9.40 -2.66
N PRO A 16 -1.81 8.59 -1.59
CA PRO A 16 -0.70 7.89 -0.95
C PRO A 16 0.06 7.02 -1.96
N GLU A 17 1.34 7.31 -2.12
CA GLU A 17 2.28 6.53 -2.92
C GLU A 17 3.17 5.69 -1.99
N LEU A 18 4.27 5.14 -2.47
CA LEU A 18 5.10 4.24 -1.66
C LEU A 18 5.56 4.85 -0.32
N PRO A 19 6.12 6.08 -0.26
CA PRO A 19 6.62 6.65 1.00
C PRO A 19 5.52 6.86 2.05
N GLU A 20 4.35 7.35 1.63
CA GLU A 20 3.22 7.56 2.54
C GLU A 20 2.69 6.23 3.08
N VAL A 21 2.61 5.20 2.23
CA VAL A 21 2.20 3.86 2.65
C VAL A 21 3.23 3.22 3.58
N GLU A 22 4.53 3.43 3.33
CA GLU A 22 5.60 2.95 4.21
C GLU A 22 5.55 3.65 5.58
N THR A 23 5.27 4.96 5.61
CA THR A 23 5.09 5.70 6.85
C THR A 23 3.95 5.12 7.69
N VAL A 24 2.81 4.82 7.06
CA VAL A 24 1.68 4.16 7.74
C VAL A 24 2.08 2.78 8.26
N ARG A 25 2.82 2.00 7.48
CA ARG A 25 3.32 0.68 7.89
C ARG A 25 4.18 0.77 9.15
N VAL A 26 5.18 1.65 9.13
CA VAL A 26 6.12 1.84 10.27
C VAL A 26 5.39 2.26 11.54
N GLN A 27 4.38 3.13 11.41
CA GLN A 27 3.58 3.58 12.55
C GLN A 27 2.69 2.47 13.12
N LEU A 28 2.12 1.62 12.26
CA LEU A 28 1.15 0.61 12.66
C LEU A 28 1.80 -0.69 13.13
N GLU A 29 2.94 -1.07 12.60
CA GLU A 29 3.58 -2.35 12.90
C GLU A 29 3.78 -2.58 14.41
N PRO A 30 4.41 -1.68 15.19
CA PRO A 30 4.61 -1.87 16.63
C PRO A 30 3.30 -1.88 17.43
N LEU A 31 2.21 -1.32 16.89
CA LEU A 31 0.92 -1.23 17.53
C LEU A 31 0.03 -2.45 17.26
N LEU A 32 0.29 -3.16 16.16
CA LEU A 32 -0.57 -4.25 15.67
C LEU A 32 0.04 -5.64 15.89
N VAL A 33 1.36 -5.77 15.79
CA VAL A 33 2.02 -7.08 15.91
C VAL A 33 1.77 -7.69 17.29
N GLY A 34 1.28 -8.94 17.28
CA GLY A 34 0.92 -9.67 18.51
C GLY A 34 -0.53 -9.49 18.96
N THR A 35 -1.26 -8.48 18.46
CA THR A 35 -2.68 -8.30 18.80
C THR A 35 -3.58 -9.28 18.04
N ARG A 36 -4.76 -9.56 18.58
CA ARG A 36 -5.78 -10.42 17.98
C ARG A 36 -6.98 -9.61 17.54
N ILE A 37 -7.48 -9.87 16.35
CA ILE A 37 -8.71 -9.28 15.83
C ILE A 37 -9.89 -10.07 16.41
N ILE A 38 -10.71 -9.43 17.26
CA ILE A 38 -11.84 -10.08 17.96
C ILE A 38 -13.19 -9.76 17.34
N ASP A 39 -13.32 -8.64 16.67
CA ASP A 39 -14.52 -8.25 15.93
C ASP A 39 -14.18 -7.42 14.71
N SER A 40 -15.12 -7.25 13.80
CA SER A 40 -14.97 -6.37 12.64
C SER A 40 -16.32 -5.92 12.11
N ASP A 41 -16.33 -4.71 11.57
CA ASP A 41 -17.45 -4.10 10.87
C ASP A 41 -16.95 -3.41 9.59
N SER A 42 -17.73 -3.47 8.51
CA SER A 42 -17.33 -2.88 7.25
C SER A 42 -18.49 -2.39 6.40
N HIS A 43 -18.20 -1.41 5.56
CA HIS A 43 -19.13 -0.96 4.54
C HIS A 43 -19.47 -2.11 3.56
N PRO A 44 -20.73 -2.30 3.16
CA PRO A 44 -21.20 -3.47 2.40
C PRO A 44 -20.68 -3.54 0.94
N SER A 45 -19.96 -2.55 0.47
CA SER A 45 -19.33 -2.57 -0.85
C SER A 45 -18.35 -3.74 -0.99
N THR A 46 -18.33 -4.37 -2.17
CA THR A 46 -17.37 -5.43 -2.52
C THR A 46 -15.90 -5.05 -2.37
N LYS A 47 -15.60 -3.76 -2.23
CA LYS A 47 -14.25 -3.26 -1.95
C LYS A 47 -13.83 -3.44 -0.49
N PHE A 48 -14.77 -3.63 0.44
CA PHE A 48 -14.50 -3.63 1.89
C PHE A 48 -15.12 -4.81 2.63
N ASN A 49 -16.09 -5.50 2.02
CA ASN A 49 -16.91 -6.54 2.66
C ASN A 49 -16.14 -7.79 3.14
N GLN A 50 -14.88 -7.92 2.76
CA GLN A 50 -14.01 -9.00 3.25
C GLN A 50 -13.29 -8.66 4.57
N ALA A 51 -13.44 -7.45 5.11
CA ALA A 51 -12.81 -7.09 6.38
C ALA A 51 -13.15 -8.05 7.54
N PRO A 52 -14.40 -8.54 7.69
CA PRO A 52 -14.74 -9.51 8.74
C PRO A 52 -14.01 -10.85 8.64
N ASP A 53 -13.50 -11.23 7.48
CA ASP A 53 -12.76 -12.48 7.28
C ASP A 53 -11.42 -12.52 8.04
N ALA A 54 -10.98 -11.38 8.61
CA ALA A 54 -9.80 -11.30 9.45
C ALA A 54 -10.06 -11.64 10.92
N VAL A 55 -11.33 -11.71 11.36
CA VAL A 55 -11.70 -11.99 12.75
C VAL A 55 -11.21 -13.36 13.18
N GLY A 56 -10.76 -13.46 14.43
CA GLY A 56 -10.23 -14.69 15.02
C GLY A 56 -8.75 -14.94 14.74
N HIS A 57 -8.05 -14.04 14.03
CA HIS A 57 -6.63 -14.16 13.74
C HIS A 57 -5.79 -13.18 14.57
N SER A 58 -4.57 -13.59 14.91
CA SER A 58 -3.56 -12.69 15.47
C SER A 58 -2.71 -12.08 14.34
N ILE A 59 -2.26 -10.85 14.52
CA ILE A 59 -1.42 -10.14 13.54
C ILE A 59 0.05 -10.49 13.80
N GLY A 60 0.69 -11.18 12.84
CA GLY A 60 2.08 -11.61 12.96
C GLY A 60 3.10 -10.57 12.50
N ALA A 61 2.86 -9.94 11.37
CA ALA A 61 3.73 -8.89 10.81
C ALA A 61 2.91 -7.92 9.98
N VAL A 62 3.39 -6.69 9.86
CA VAL A 62 2.83 -5.68 8.95
C VAL A 62 3.88 -5.34 7.90
N ARG A 63 3.59 -5.66 6.66
CA ARG A 63 4.48 -5.51 5.50
C ARG A 63 3.89 -4.53 4.49
N ARG A 64 4.71 -4.03 3.59
CA ARG A 64 4.28 -3.24 2.42
C ARG A 64 4.69 -3.95 1.12
N ARG A 65 3.84 -3.83 0.12
CA ARG A 65 4.15 -4.21 -1.26
C ARG A 65 3.61 -3.14 -2.22
N GLY A 66 4.49 -2.36 -2.84
CA GLY A 66 4.09 -1.18 -3.61
C GLY A 66 3.29 -0.20 -2.75
N LYS A 67 2.03 0.03 -3.11
CA LYS A 67 1.10 0.91 -2.38
C LYS A 67 0.09 0.13 -1.53
N TYR A 68 0.39 -1.13 -1.19
CA TYR A 68 -0.45 -2.00 -0.38
C TYR A 68 0.19 -2.26 0.97
N LEU A 69 -0.62 -2.22 2.02
CA LEU A 69 -0.31 -2.74 3.35
C LEU A 69 -0.77 -4.18 3.43
N LEU A 70 0.05 -5.06 3.98
CA LEU A 70 -0.22 -6.47 4.15
C LEU A 70 0.03 -6.83 5.61
N ALA A 71 -1.02 -7.25 6.34
CA ALA A 71 -0.89 -7.79 7.69
C ALA A 71 -1.01 -9.31 7.63
N ASP A 72 0.00 -10.01 8.13
CA ASP A 72 -0.01 -11.47 8.22
C ASP A 72 -1.00 -11.90 9.31
N LEU A 73 -1.97 -12.69 8.94
CA LEU A 73 -3.01 -13.23 9.82
C LEU A 73 -2.64 -14.65 10.23
N LEU A 74 -2.34 -14.83 11.51
CA LEU A 74 -1.97 -16.09 12.11
C LEU A 74 -3.22 -16.71 12.77
N PRO A 75 -3.73 -17.84 12.26
CA PRO A 75 -4.85 -18.55 12.89
C PRO A 75 -4.36 -19.39 14.06
N ASP A 76 -5.25 -19.70 15.02
CA ASP A 76 -4.97 -20.69 16.05
C ASP A 76 -4.82 -22.10 15.44
N ARG A 77 -5.60 -22.38 14.39
CA ARG A 77 -5.57 -23.61 13.60
C ARG A 77 -5.84 -23.29 12.12
N GLY A 78 -5.22 -24.04 11.23
CA GLY A 78 -5.44 -23.90 9.79
C GLY A 78 -4.35 -23.13 9.06
N SER A 79 -4.70 -22.54 7.92
CA SER A 79 -3.74 -21.89 7.04
C SER A 79 -3.61 -20.39 7.31
N ARG A 80 -2.40 -19.86 7.21
CA ARG A 80 -2.13 -18.43 7.28
C ARG A 80 -2.88 -17.67 6.19
N ARG A 81 -3.33 -16.47 6.53
CA ARG A 81 -4.00 -15.53 5.61
C ARG A 81 -3.26 -14.18 5.63
N GLU A 82 -3.69 -13.26 4.79
CA GLU A 82 -3.22 -11.88 4.77
C GLU A 82 -4.42 -10.94 4.72
N LEU A 83 -4.43 -9.93 5.58
CA LEU A 83 -5.28 -8.75 5.44
C LEU A 83 -4.53 -7.74 4.58
N ILE A 84 -5.11 -7.39 3.45
CA ILE A 84 -4.52 -6.48 2.47
C ILE A 84 -5.35 -5.20 2.41
N VAL A 85 -4.69 -4.06 2.59
CA VAL A 85 -5.32 -2.74 2.50
C VAL A 85 -4.61 -1.90 1.45
N HIS A 86 -5.39 -1.38 0.49
CA HIS A 86 -4.96 -0.32 -0.44
C HIS A 86 -5.63 0.98 -0.03
N LEU A 87 -4.85 2.02 0.25
CA LEU A 87 -5.38 3.27 0.79
C LEU A 87 -6.22 4.05 -0.24
N GLY A 88 -6.00 3.83 -1.53
CA GLY A 88 -6.67 4.60 -2.58
C GLY A 88 -6.10 6.02 -2.68
N MET A 89 -6.96 7.01 -2.77
CA MET A 89 -6.57 8.43 -2.89
C MET A 89 -6.74 9.22 -1.59
N THR A 90 -7.70 8.83 -0.75
CA THR A 90 -8.06 9.56 0.48
C THR A 90 -8.16 8.64 1.69
N GLY A 91 -7.69 7.41 1.53
CA GLY A 91 -7.72 6.42 2.60
C GLY A 91 -6.63 6.65 3.63
N GLY A 92 -7.00 6.48 4.89
CA GLY A 92 -6.10 6.43 6.03
C GLY A 92 -6.39 5.20 6.88
N LEU A 93 -5.35 4.59 7.43
CA LEU A 93 -5.44 3.47 8.34
C LEU A 93 -4.79 3.88 9.66
N HIS A 94 -5.51 3.81 10.76
CA HIS A 94 -5.05 4.30 12.06
C HIS A 94 -5.66 3.53 13.22
N ILE A 95 -5.06 3.65 14.40
CA ILE A 95 -5.58 3.07 15.66
C ILE A 95 -6.34 4.14 16.43
N VAL A 96 -7.48 3.73 17.01
CA VAL A 96 -8.27 4.56 17.91
C VAL A 96 -8.60 3.78 19.20
N SER A 97 -8.71 4.49 20.33
CA SER A 97 -9.01 3.90 21.65
C SER A 97 -10.50 3.78 21.92
N SER A 98 -11.35 4.45 21.14
CA SER A 98 -12.82 4.41 21.30
C SER A 98 -13.50 4.07 19.96
N PRO A 99 -14.75 3.59 19.98
CA PRO A 99 -15.50 3.34 18.77
C PRO A 99 -15.58 4.60 17.89
N ASP A 100 -15.12 4.46 16.65
CA ASP A 100 -15.14 5.54 15.68
C ASP A 100 -16.53 5.66 15.04
N THR A 101 -17.10 6.86 15.07
CA THR A 101 -18.40 7.22 14.49
C THR A 101 -18.26 7.95 13.13
N ASP A 102 -17.06 8.03 12.57
CA ASP A 102 -16.82 8.72 11.29
C ASP A 102 -17.66 8.11 10.16
N PRO A 103 -18.51 8.89 9.47
CA PRO A 103 -19.34 8.44 8.36
C PRO A 103 -18.51 7.97 7.15
N HIS A 104 -17.22 8.28 7.13
CA HIS A 104 -16.28 7.86 6.09
C HIS A 104 -15.50 6.59 6.47
N ARG A 105 -15.78 5.98 7.64
CA ARG A 105 -15.24 4.68 8.00
C ARG A 105 -15.69 3.62 6.98
N ARG A 106 -14.75 2.85 6.47
CA ARG A 106 -15.01 1.77 5.49
C ARG A 106 -14.80 0.39 6.07
N ALA A 107 -13.92 0.26 7.04
CA ALA A 107 -13.74 -0.94 7.83
C ALA A 107 -13.22 -0.59 9.22
N ARG A 108 -13.53 -1.45 10.19
CA ARG A 108 -13.03 -1.40 11.56
C ARG A 108 -12.72 -2.82 12.01
N TRP A 109 -11.65 -2.97 12.75
CA TRP A 109 -11.30 -4.22 13.44
C TRP A 109 -11.06 -3.91 14.90
N GLY A 110 -11.83 -4.56 15.79
CA GLY A 110 -11.62 -4.54 17.23
C GLY A 110 -10.45 -5.44 17.59
N LEU A 111 -9.54 -4.94 18.42
CA LEU A 111 -8.38 -5.67 18.91
C LEU A 111 -8.62 -6.17 20.33
N ASP A 112 -7.96 -7.25 20.73
CA ASP A 112 -8.10 -7.88 22.04
C ASP A 112 -7.58 -7.01 23.21
N ASP A 113 -6.83 -5.94 22.91
CA ASP A 113 -6.39 -4.94 23.89
C ASP A 113 -7.36 -3.75 24.05
N GLY A 114 -8.53 -3.81 23.41
CA GLY A 114 -9.59 -2.80 23.49
C GLY A 114 -9.46 -1.66 22.49
N ARG A 115 -8.37 -1.59 21.71
CA ARG A 115 -8.18 -0.62 20.62
C ARG A 115 -8.91 -1.07 19.35
N HIS A 116 -9.03 -0.15 18.40
CA HIS A 116 -9.60 -0.44 17.10
C HIS A 116 -8.67 0.01 15.99
N LEU A 117 -8.43 -0.86 15.00
CA LEU A 117 -7.85 -0.47 13.73
C LEU A 117 -8.97 0.02 12.81
N VAL A 118 -8.86 1.23 12.29
CA VAL A 118 -9.91 1.88 11.49
C VAL A 118 -9.37 2.26 10.12
N PHE A 119 -10.10 1.86 9.08
CA PHE A 119 -9.87 2.31 7.72
C PHE A 119 -10.93 3.34 7.32
N ARG A 120 -10.48 4.59 7.16
CA ARG A 120 -11.28 5.71 6.71
C ARG A 120 -10.96 6.01 5.25
N ASP A 121 -11.98 6.22 4.40
CA ASP A 121 -11.78 6.62 3.00
C ASP A 121 -13.00 7.38 2.46
N ILE A 122 -12.86 8.69 2.29
CA ILE A 122 -13.94 9.58 1.85
C ILE A 122 -14.42 9.18 0.46
N ARG A 123 -13.51 8.99 -0.48
CA ARG A 123 -13.80 8.78 -1.90
C ARG A 123 -14.09 7.31 -2.27
N ARG A 124 -13.88 6.37 -1.36
CA ARG A 124 -14.07 4.92 -1.57
C ARG A 124 -13.26 4.36 -2.73
N PHE A 125 -12.04 4.84 -2.93
CA PHE A 125 -11.09 4.31 -3.91
C PHE A 125 -10.16 3.25 -3.34
N GLY A 126 -10.10 3.16 -2.01
CA GLY A 126 -9.39 2.13 -1.32
C GLY A 126 -10.02 0.74 -1.48
N ARG A 127 -9.33 -0.24 -0.95
CA ARG A 127 -9.77 -1.63 -0.95
C ARG A 127 -9.25 -2.36 0.27
N VAL A 128 -10.07 -3.26 0.79
CA VAL A 128 -9.72 -4.27 1.78
C VAL A 128 -9.93 -5.65 1.16
N ALA A 129 -9.02 -6.57 1.39
CA ALA A 129 -9.17 -7.98 1.01
C ALA A 129 -8.53 -8.87 2.07
N VAL A 130 -9.06 -10.07 2.24
CA VAL A 130 -8.46 -11.12 3.05
C VAL A 130 -8.28 -12.35 2.17
N VAL A 131 -7.02 -12.75 1.98
CA VAL A 131 -6.64 -13.82 1.04
C VAL A 131 -5.80 -14.89 1.75
N ALA A 132 -5.63 -16.05 1.13
CA ALA A 132 -4.62 -17.01 1.56
C ALA A 132 -3.23 -16.36 1.47
N HIS A 133 -2.35 -16.66 2.43
CA HIS A 133 -1.00 -16.07 2.48
C HIS A 133 -0.26 -16.27 1.17
N GLY A 134 0.20 -15.16 0.56
CA GLY A 134 0.92 -15.13 -0.72
C GLY A 134 0.04 -15.29 -1.96
N ASP A 135 -1.26 -15.52 -1.84
CA ASP A 135 -2.15 -15.63 -3.01
C ASP A 135 -2.81 -14.29 -3.36
N HIS A 136 -2.18 -13.56 -4.24
CA HIS A 136 -2.65 -12.24 -4.68
C HIS A 136 -3.42 -12.25 -6.02
N ARG A 137 -3.79 -13.42 -6.54
CA ARG A 137 -4.46 -13.56 -7.87
C ARG A 137 -5.78 -12.82 -7.95
N SER A 138 -6.53 -12.74 -6.84
CA SER A 138 -7.79 -11.97 -6.73
C SER A 138 -7.59 -10.44 -6.75
N LEU A 139 -6.34 -9.97 -6.62
CA LEU A 139 -5.94 -8.57 -6.65
C LEU A 139 -4.99 -8.31 -7.84
N PRO A 140 -5.51 -8.19 -9.07
CA PRO A 140 -4.69 -8.17 -10.29
C PRO A 140 -3.62 -7.08 -10.32
N THR A 141 -3.87 -5.93 -9.67
CA THR A 141 -2.92 -4.84 -9.58
C THR A 141 -1.75 -5.18 -8.64
N LEU A 142 -2.01 -5.79 -7.50
CA LEU A 142 -0.98 -6.29 -6.59
C LEU A 142 -0.20 -7.45 -7.21
N HIS A 143 -0.91 -8.43 -7.79
CA HIS A 143 -0.30 -9.63 -8.41
C HIS A 143 0.68 -9.28 -9.53
N LYS A 144 0.42 -8.20 -10.29
CA LYS A 144 1.23 -7.80 -11.45
C LYS A 144 2.27 -6.71 -11.14
N LEU A 145 2.49 -6.36 -9.88
CA LEU A 145 3.51 -5.38 -9.51
C LEU A 145 4.91 -5.82 -9.95
N GLY A 146 5.67 -4.87 -10.44
CA GLY A 146 7.10 -5.01 -10.66
C GLY A 146 7.88 -5.17 -9.35
N PRO A 147 9.21 -5.25 -9.39
CA PRO A 147 10.05 -5.31 -8.20
C PRO A 147 9.91 -4.04 -7.34
N GLU A 148 10.23 -4.14 -6.06
CA GLU A 148 10.37 -2.99 -5.19
C GLU A 148 11.56 -2.12 -5.66
N PRO A 149 11.50 -0.77 -5.49
CA PRO A 149 12.59 0.11 -5.91
C PRO A 149 13.94 -0.22 -5.25
N PHE A 150 13.89 -0.68 -4.01
CA PHE A 150 15.08 -0.99 -3.20
C PHE A 150 15.41 -2.50 -3.16
N ASP A 151 14.78 -3.30 -4.02
CA ASP A 151 15.13 -4.71 -4.17
C ASP A 151 16.60 -4.83 -4.65
N PRO A 152 17.46 -5.53 -3.89
CA PRO A 152 18.87 -5.74 -4.30
C PRO A 152 19.03 -6.41 -5.67
N GLY A 153 18.03 -7.21 -6.08
CA GLY A 153 18.00 -7.86 -7.38
C GLY A 153 17.59 -6.95 -8.55
N LEU A 154 17.21 -5.70 -8.28
CA LEU A 154 16.84 -4.74 -9.34
C LEU A 154 18.04 -3.86 -9.70
N ASP A 155 18.74 -4.22 -10.75
CA ASP A 155 19.79 -3.39 -11.37
C ASP A 155 19.27 -2.56 -12.55
N ALA A 156 20.14 -1.71 -13.10
CA ALA A 156 19.82 -0.83 -14.23
C ALA A 156 19.47 -1.62 -15.50
N ALA A 157 20.11 -2.76 -15.74
CA ALA A 157 19.86 -3.60 -16.91
C ALA A 157 18.48 -4.30 -16.80
N GLY A 158 18.17 -4.85 -15.65
CA GLY A 158 16.88 -5.45 -15.36
C GLY A 158 15.73 -4.44 -15.43
N PHE A 159 15.94 -3.22 -14.91
CA PHE A 159 14.96 -2.15 -15.01
C PHE A 159 14.77 -1.69 -16.48
N HIS A 160 15.86 -1.49 -17.22
CA HIS A 160 15.80 -1.18 -18.65
C HIS A 160 15.02 -2.24 -19.43
N ALA A 161 15.32 -3.52 -19.22
CA ALA A 161 14.61 -4.62 -19.87
C ALA A 161 13.10 -4.61 -19.57
N ARG A 162 12.69 -4.20 -18.36
CA ARG A 162 11.27 -4.06 -17.98
C ARG A 162 10.62 -2.88 -18.69
N LEU A 163 11.31 -1.73 -18.81
CA LEU A 163 10.84 -0.58 -19.56
C LEU A 163 10.65 -0.92 -21.03
N ALA A 164 11.57 -1.68 -21.63
CA ALA A 164 11.53 -2.09 -23.03
C ALA A 164 10.35 -3.02 -23.40
N ARG A 165 9.69 -3.64 -22.42
CA ARG A 165 8.53 -4.50 -22.67
C ARG A 165 7.27 -3.76 -23.11
N SER A 166 7.29 -2.43 -23.18
CA SER A 166 6.13 -1.62 -23.52
C SER A 166 6.50 -0.41 -24.38
N ASN A 167 5.68 -0.14 -25.39
CA ASN A 167 5.78 1.08 -26.20
C ASN A 167 4.95 2.25 -25.63
N ARG A 168 4.40 2.13 -24.42
CA ARG A 168 3.68 3.22 -23.75
C ARG A 168 4.59 4.38 -23.46
N ARG A 169 4.02 5.58 -23.28
CA ARG A 169 4.74 6.73 -22.74
C ARG A 169 5.35 6.35 -21.40
N ILE A 170 6.58 6.77 -21.13
CA ILE A 170 7.35 6.34 -19.96
C ILE A 170 6.60 6.61 -18.64
N LYS A 171 6.03 7.80 -18.47
CA LYS A 171 5.20 8.10 -17.29
C LYS A 171 4.04 7.13 -17.13
N THR A 172 3.26 6.90 -18.20
CA THR A 172 2.13 5.94 -18.19
C THR A 172 2.59 4.52 -17.84
N HIS A 173 3.80 4.14 -18.30
CA HIS A 173 4.36 2.83 -17.98
C HIS A 173 4.79 2.73 -16.52
N LEU A 174 5.43 3.76 -15.94
CA LEU A 174 5.74 3.83 -14.51
C LEU A 174 4.48 3.74 -13.65
N LEU A 175 3.44 4.52 -13.99
CA LEU A 175 2.16 4.51 -13.28
C LEU A 175 1.44 3.15 -13.30
N SER A 176 1.73 2.28 -14.27
CA SER A 176 1.24 0.90 -14.25
C SER A 176 1.88 0.03 -13.17
N GLN A 177 2.94 0.50 -12.54
CA GLN A 177 3.73 -0.18 -11.53
C GLN A 177 4.27 -1.55 -11.97
N ARG A 178 4.25 -1.87 -13.25
CA ARG A 178 4.81 -3.13 -13.79
C ARG A 178 6.34 -3.11 -13.93
N PRO A 179 6.99 -2.00 -14.34
CA PRO A 179 8.44 -1.95 -14.36
C PRO A 179 9.06 -1.85 -12.97
N ILE A 180 8.37 -1.14 -12.05
CA ILE A 180 8.79 -0.89 -10.67
C ILE A 180 7.56 -0.58 -9.82
N ALA A 181 7.49 -1.13 -8.60
CA ALA A 181 6.35 -0.96 -7.71
C ALA A 181 6.34 0.41 -7.00
N GLY A 182 5.18 0.82 -6.51
CA GLY A 182 5.03 1.94 -5.58
C GLY A 182 5.02 3.34 -6.18
N VAL A 183 5.40 3.49 -7.45
CA VAL A 183 5.47 4.80 -8.14
C VAL A 183 4.06 5.28 -8.50
N GLY A 184 3.74 6.52 -8.14
CA GLY A 184 2.54 7.20 -8.59
C GLY A 184 2.87 8.51 -9.31
N ASN A 185 1.92 9.44 -9.34
CA ASN A 185 2.03 10.65 -10.15
C ASN A 185 3.16 11.57 -9.68
N ILE A 186 3.24 11.80 -8.36
CA ILE A 186 4.18 12.75 -7.78
C ILE A 186 5.60 12.25 -8.02
N TYR A 187 5.90 11.04 -7.57
CA TYR A 187 7.26 10.49 -7.68
C TYR A 187 7.65 10.12 -9.11
N ALA A 188 6.69 9.83 -10.01
CA ALA A 188 7.00 9.68 -11.43
C ALA A 188 7.46 11.00 -12.06
N ASP A 189 6.79 12.12 -11.77
CA ASP A 189 7.17 13.43 -12.30
C ASP A 189 8.52 13.88 -11.73
N GLU A 190 8.72 13.77 -10.42
CA GLU A 190 9.99 14.11 -9.78
C GLU A 190 11.18 13.30 -10.34
N ALA A 191 11.02 11.99 -10.45
CA ALA A 191 12.08 11.14 -10.96
C ALA A 191 12.38 11.40 -12.44
N LEU A 192 11.36 11.58 -13.27
CA LEU A 192 11.53 11.91 -14.69
C LEU A 192 12.21 13.27 -14.88
N TRP A 193 11.84 14.25 -14.06
CA TRP A 193 12.49 15.56 -14.04
C TRP A 193 13.97 15.44 -13.71
N ARG A 194 14.32 14.77 -12.60
CA ARG A 194 15.72 14.56 -12.18
C ARG A 194 16.53 13.79 -13.21
N ALA A 195 15.92 12.80 -13.87
CA ALA A 195 16.56 12.00 -14.91
C ALA A 195 16.66 12.73 -16.28
N CYS A 196 16.11 13.93 -16.42
CA CYS A 196 15.99 14.66 -17.67
C CYS A 196 15.31 13.83 -18.78
N ILE A 197 14.19 13.16 -18.45
CA ILE A 197 13.42 12.35 -19.38
C ILE A 197 12.03 12.95 -19.55
N HIS A 198 11.69 13.31 -20.79
CA HIS A 198 10.34 13.80 -21.10
C HIS A 198 9.28 12.71 -20.81
N PRO A 199 8.19 12.99 -20.06
CA PRO A 199 7.20 12.00 -19.64
C PRO A 199 6.49 11.29 -20.80
N GLY A 200 6.46 11.93 -21.97
CA GLY A 200 5.93 11.37 -23.22
C GLY A 200 6.89 10.47 -23.98
N ALA A 201 8.16 10.34 -23.57
CA ALA A 201 9.12 9.46 -24.23
C ALA A 201 8.61 8.00 -24.24
N ARG A 202 8.82 7.29 -25.34
CA ARG A 202 8.37 5.88 -25.48
C ARG A 202 9.51 4.88 -25.37
N ARG A 203 10.73 5.33 -25.64
CA ARG A 203 11.96 4.52 -25.54
C ARG A 203 13.00 5.29 -24.76
N VAL A 204 13.64 4.59 -23.85
CA VAL A 204 14.67 5.12 -22.97
C VAL A 204 15.85 4.15 -23.05
N GLY A 205 17.01 4.63 -23.47
CA GLY A 205 18.24 3.81 -23.54
C GLY A 205 18.73 3.41 -22.15
N LEU A 206 19.68 2.47 -22.10
CA LEU A 206 20.19 1.90 -20.85
C LEU A 206 20.71 2.96 -19.87
N GLU A 207 21.54 3.89 -20.34
CA GLU A 207 22.10 4.97 -19.51
C GLU A 207 20.99 5.85 -18.87
N ARG A 208 20.00 6.25 -19.68
CA ARG A 208 18.86 7.01 -19.16
C ARG A 208 18.00 6.20 -18.20
N SER A 209 17.88 4.89 -18.43
CA SER A 209 17.17 3.98 -17.53
C SER A 209 17.87 3.87 -16.18
N SER A 210 19.23 3.83 -16.18
CA SER A 210 20.02 3.86 -14.94
C SER A 210 19.76 5.14 -14.17
N ARG A 211 19.90 6.31 -14.81
CA ARG A 211 19.61 7.60 -14.16
C ARG A 211 18.19 7.69 -13.62
N LEU A 212 17.22 7.13 -14.34
CA LEU A 212 15.83 7.10 -13.87
C LEU A 212 15.66 6.21 -12.66
N LEU A 213 16.30 5.05 -12.62
CA LEU A 213 16.26 4.17 -11.45
C LEU A 213 16.87 4.84 -10.22
N ASP A 214 18.02 5.50 -10.39
CA ASP A 214 18.69 6.24 -9.32
C ASP A 214 17.82 7.41 -8.83
N ALA A 215 17.21 8.15 -9.76
CA ALA A 215 16.28 9.22 -9.45
C ALA A 215 15.05 8.70 -8.68
N LEU A 216 14.45 7.57 -9.11
CA LEU A 216 13.33 6.93 -8.40
C LEU A 216 13.72 6.54 -6.96
N ARG A 217 14.88 5.92 -6.77
CA ARG A 217 15.41 5.56 -5.44
C ARG A 217 15.70 6.78 -4.56
N SER A 218 16.05 7.91 -5.18
CA SER A 218 16.33 9.15 -4.45
C SER A 218 15.07 9.90 -4.00
N VAL A 219 13.93 9.70 -4.66
CA VAL A 219 12.69 10.41 -4.33
C VAL A 219 11.71 9.56 -3.52
N LEU A 220 11.85 8.24 -3.55
CA LEU A 220 11.04 7.27 -2.80
C LEU A 220 11.66 6.96 -1.44
#